data_4e7b34de9d9ede0a56cf4ed5d8750527
#
_entry.id   4e7b34de9d9ede0a56cf4ed5d8750527
#
_cell.length_a   1.000
_cell.length_b   1.000
_cell.length_c   1.000
_cell.angle_alpha   90.00
_cell.angle_beta   90.00
_cell.angle_gamma   90.00
#
_symmetry.space_group_name_H-M   'P 1'
#
loop_
_entity.id
_entity.type
_entity.pdbx_description
1 polymer ?
#
loop_
_entity_poly.entity_id
_entity_poly.type
_entity_poly.pdbx_seq_one_letter_code
_entity_poly.pdbx_strand_id
1 'polypeptide(L)'
;MLIDLHVHSRFTPGCTLAPRDLARRAREAGLDGLAVTDLNTMEGVDEVHAAGTAEGVVALCGVEIATDRGHYLAFFPDPEKVPALPQIFGTPPWPVREVLTKVVDMGGVVVAAHPYDRSIERPGGDVIFTLDGLSAVEGLNARCKGSTNDLAMEAADHMGLPCVGGSGARESLDDIGKAATLFRDPVHSEADLAAQLKAGTVFCVAIGVTPRPVEARDPRAREDRGRGGRGGQGRGERSGRGDRRGGRVR
;
A
#
# COMPACT_ATOMS: atom_id res chain seq x y z
N MET A 1 15.24 -12.31 4.92
CA MET A 1 14.96 -11.53 6.13
C MET A 1 13.53 -11.04 6.09
N LEU A 2 12.88 -10.93 7.23
CA LEU A 2 11.49 -10.50 7.38
C LEU A 2 11.44 -9.11 8.01
N ILE A 3 11.02 -8.10 7.23
CA ILE A 3 11.05 -6.68 7.62
C ILE A 3 9.66 -6.07 7.42
N ASP A 4 9.13 -5.39 8.43
CA ASP A 4 7.92 -4.59 8.33
C ASP A 4 8.25 -3.25 7.64
N LEU A 5 7.71 -3.01 6.44
CA LEU A 5 8.09 -1.84 5.64
C LEU A 5 7.22 -0.60 5.86
N HIS A 6 6.23 -0.66 6.75
CA HIS A 6 5.32 0.46 6.94
C HIS A 6 4.94 0.63 8.41
N VAL A 7 5.69 1.46 9.12
CA VAL A 7 5.49 1.71 10.55
C VAL A 7 5.62 3.21 10.81
N HIS A 8 4.76 3.77 11.66
CA HIS A 8 4.83 5.16 12.10
C HIS A 8 5.39 5.29 13.50
N SER A 9 6.13 6.37 13.72
CA SER A 9 6.63 6.77 15.02
C SER A 9 6.01 8.10 15.46
N ARG A 10 6.44 8.57 16.63
CA ARG A 10 6.02 9.85 17.21
C ARG A 10 6.31 11.10 16.35
N PHE A 11 7.09 10.97 15.29
CA PHE A 11 7.32 12.05 14.33
C PHE A 11 6.16 12.19 13.33
N THR A 12 5.30 11.17 13.22
CA THR A 12 4.02 11.30 12.53
C THR A 12 3.02 12.06 13.39
N PRO A 13 2.34 13.11 12.89
CA PRO A 13 1.31 13.83 13.65
C PRO A 13 0.25 12.89 14.23
N GLY A 14 0.05 12.95 15.55
CA GLY A 14 -0.92 12.13 16.27
C GLY A 14 -0.47 10.72 16.62
N CYS A 15 0.74 10.28 16.24
CA CYS A 15 1.34 9.03 16.70
C CYS A 15 2.17 9.28 17.99
N THR A 16 2.13 8.33 18.92
CA THR A 16 2.87 8.42 20.21
C THR A 16 3.93 7.32 20.37
N LEU A 17 4.09 6.46 19.37
CA LEU A 17 4.98 5.30 19.43
C LEU A 17 6.44 5.75 19.33
N ALA A 18 7.25 5.41 20.34
CA ALA A 18 8.68 5.75 20.32
C ALA A 18 9.45 4.76 19.43
N PRO A 19 10.45 5.20 18.63
CA PRO A 19 11.25 4.32 17.79
C PRO A 19 11.84 3.11 18.53
N ARG A 20 12.27 3.28 19.77
CA ARG A 20 12.80 2.18 20.57
C ARG A 20 11.76 1.12 20.91
N ASP A 21 10.53 1.54 21.21
CA ASP A 21 9.42 0.60 21.47
C ASP A 21 9.01 -0.17 20.22
N LEU A 22 9.06 0.50 19.06
CA LEU A 22 8.84 -0.13 17.75
C LEU A 22 9.90 -1.20 17.47
N ALA A 23 11.18 -0.88 17.62
CA ALA A 23 12.29 -1.80 17.41
C ALA A 23 12.22 -3.02 18.35
N ARG A 24 11.95 -2.77 19.65
CA ARG A 24 11.75 -3.83 20.64
C ARG A 24 10.58 -4.74 20.26
N ARG A 25 9.46 -4.15 19.85
CA ARG A 25 8.27 -4.91 19.44
C ARG A 25 8.51 -5.74 18.18
N ALA A 26 9.25 -5.22 17.21
CA ALA A 26 9.66 -5.97 16.03
C ALA A 26 10.45 -7.23 16.40
N ARG A 27 11.45 -7.09 17.30
CA ARG A 27 12.21 -8.23 17.82
C ARG A 27 11.31 -9.26 18.52
N GLU A 28 10.40 -8.81 19.38
CA GLU A 28 9.45 -9.68 20.10
C GLU A 28 8.49 -10.39 19.17
N ALA A 29 8.13 -9.77 18.04
CA ALA A 29 7.31 -10.35 16.99
C ALA A 29 8.08 -11.34 16.08
N GLY A 30 9.40 -11.48 16.28
CA GLY A 30 10.25 -12.36 15.48
C GLY A 30 10.60 -11.81 14.10
N LEU A 31 10.50 -10.48 13.91
CA LEU A 31 10.97 -9.81 12.72
C LEU A 31 12.48 -9.60 12.78
N ASP A 32 13.16 -9.63 11.65
CA ASP A 32 14.57 -9.25 11.52
C ASP A 32 14.75 -7.72 11.56
N GLY A 33 13.69 -6.96 11.24
CA GLY A 33 13.72 -5.51 11.26
C GLY A 33 12.39 -4.85 10.94
N LEU A 34 12.43 -3.53 10.87
CA LEU A 34 11.34 -2.66 10.45
C LEU A 34 11.88 -1.43 9.71
N ALA A 35 11.05 -0.83 8.90
CA ALA A 35 11.27 0.50 8.33
C ALA A 35 10.25 1.48 8.89
N VAL A 36 10.72 2.52 9.56
CA VAL A 36 9.88 3.62 10.01
C VAL A 36 9.67 4.56 8.84
N THR A 37 8.41 4.80 8.50
CA THR A 37 7.96 5.59 7.36
C THR A 37 6.99 6.67 7.82
N ASP A 38 7.49 7.60 8.61
CA ASP A 38 6.68 8.67 9.18
C ASP A 38 6.04 9.55 8.10
N LEU A 39 4.82 10.05 8.38
CA LEU A 39 4.02 10.78 7.41
C LEU A 39 4.64 12.15 7.11
N ASN A 40 5.08 12.34 5.87
CA ASN A 40 5.64 13.59 5.34
C ASN A 40 6.88 14.13 6.07
N THR A 41 7.60 13.28 6.81
CA THR A 41 8.81 13.69 7.53
C THR A 41 9.84 12.57 7.64
N MET A 42 11.11 12.94 7.69
CA MET A 42 12.24 12.06 7.97
C MET A 42 13.05 12.53 9.21
N GLU A 43 12.46 13.35 10.06
CA GLU A 43 13.16 13.91 11.24
C GLU A 43 13.63 12.85 12.24
N GLY A 44 13.07 11.64 12.21
CA GLY A 44 13.38 10.56 13.14
C GLY A 44 14.58 9.68 12.79
N VAL A 45 15.31 9.93 11.71
CA VAL A 45 16.34 9.02 11.15
C VAL A 45 17.34 8.56 12.22
N ASP A 46 18.01 9.49 12.91
CA ASP A 46 19.03 9.18 13.91
C ASP A 46 18.48 8.33 15.06
N GLU A 47 17.26 8.65 15.50
CA GLU A 47 16.64 7.93 16.62
C GLU A 47 16.21 6.51 16.21
N VAL A 48 15.73 6.34 14.99
CA VAL A 48 15.35 5.02 14.45
C VAL A 48 16.59 4.13 14.35
N HIS A 49 17.69 4.61 13.79
CA HIS A 49 18.95 3.85 13.70
C HIS A 49 19.50 3.50 15.08
N ALA A 50 19.48 4.47 16.02
CA ALA A 50 19.89 4.22 17.41
C ALA A 50 19.00 3.18 18.09
N ALA A 51 17.69 3.19 17.84
CA ALA A 51 16.75 2.22 18.36
C ALA A 51 17.03 0.80 17.86
N GLY A 52 17.30 0.64 16.56
CA GLY A 52 17.67 -0.64 15.96
C GLY A 52 18.93 -1.22 16.59
N THR A 53 19.97 -0.38 16.71
CA THR A 53 21.22 -0.77 17.37
C THR A 53 20.99 -1.21 18.81
N ALA A 54 20.19 -0.46 19.58
CA ALA A 54 19.93 -0.75 20.99
C ALA A 54 19.13 -2.04 21.20
N GLU A 55 18.23 -2.39 20.28
CA GLU A 55 17.36 -3.56 20.39
C GLU A 55 17.87 -4.76 19.58
N GLY A 56 18.95 -4.61 18.79
CA GLY A 56 19.56 -5.69 18.02
C GLY A 56 18.71 -6.16 16.83
N VAL A 57 18.01 -5.25 16.18
CA VAL A 57 17.25 -5.48 14.94
C VAL A 57 17.64 -4.45 13.89
N VAL A 58 17.37 -4.75 12.62
CA VAL A 58 17.52 -3.78 11.54
C VAL A 58 16.39 -2.75 11.66
N ALA A 59 16.75 -1.49 11.87
CA ALA A 59 15.79 -0.39 11.85
C ALA A 59 16.18 0.59 10.75
N LEU A 60 15.34 0.69 9.75
CA LEU A 60 15.53 1.48 8.54
C LEU A 60 14.60 2.69 8.54
N CYS A 61 14.99 3.71 7.79
CA CYS A 61 14.20 4.92 7.61
C CYS A 61 13.72 5.07 6.17
N GLY A 62 12.44 5.33 6.04
CA GLY A 62 11.81 5.82 4.85
C GLY A 62 10.87 6.95 5.19
N VAL A 63 9.98 7.28 4.30
CA VAL A 63 8.93 8.26 4.52
C VAL A 63 7.65 7.85 3.80
N GLU A 64 6.50 8.00 4.45
CA GLU A 64 5.22 7.98 3.77
C GLU A 64 4.89 9.39 3.27
N ILE A 65 4.79 9.56 1.96
CA ILE A 65 4.50 10.83 1.31
C ILE A 65 3.04 10.87 0.91
N ALA A 66 2.26 11.76 1.53
CA ALA A 66 0.89 12.03 1.13
C ALA A 66 0.88 12.98 -0.08
N THR A 67 0.36 12.50 -1.20
CA THR A 67 0.31 13.24 -2.47
C THR A 67 -1.12 13.65 -2.83
N ASP A 68 -1.28 14.30 -3.97
CA ASP A 68 -2.60 14.61 -4.55
C ASP A 68 -3.35 13.34 -5.01
N ARG A 69 -2.66 12.19 -5.15
CA ARG A 69 -3.20 10.92 -5.66
C ARG A 69 -2.63 9.71 -4.92
N GLY A 70 -2.91 9.60 -3.63
CA GLY A 70 -2.50 8.48 -2.79
C GLY A 70 -1.27 8.77 -1.94
N HIS A 71 -0.89 7.75 -1.20
CA HIS A 71 0.30 7.74 -0.37
C HIS A 71 1.36 6.84 -1.00
N TYR A 72 2.62 7.21 -0.80
CA TYR A 72 3.76 6.47 -1.35
C TYR A 72 4.86 6.37 -0.31
N LEU A 73 5.37 5.15 -0.11
CA LEU A 73 6.58 4.99 0.70
C LEU A 73 7.79 5.28 -0.19
N ALA A 74 8.66 6.14 0.28
CA ALA A 74 9.92 6.43 -0.37
C ALA A 74 11.08 6.01 0.54
N PHE A 75 12.05 5.29 -0.04
CA PHE A 75 13.26 4.89 0.63
C PHE A 75 14.46 5.41 -0.16
N PHE A 76 15.37 6.07 0.54
CA PHE A 76 16.58 6.65 -0.04
C PHE A 76 17.80 5.88 0.42
N PRO A 77 18.80 5.64 -0.45
CA PRO A 77 20.02 4.91 -0.06
C PRO A 77 20.78 5.54 1.10
N ASP A 78 20.62 6.83 1.29
CA ASP A 78 21.28 7.63 2.34
C ASP A 78 20.24 8.60 2.93
N PRO A 79 19.40 8.14 3.88
CA PRO A 79 18.29 8.94 4.41
C PRO A 79 18.75 10.19 5.18
N GLU A 80 19.96 10.18 5.77
CA GLU A 80 20.50 11.30 6.52
C GLU A 80 20.82 12.52 5.62
N LYS A 81 21.00 12.30 4.33
CA LYS A 81 21.27 13.36 3.36
C LYS A 81 20.03 13.92 2.68
N VAL A 82 18.85 13.35 2.97
CA VAL A 82 17.60 13.80 2.34
C VAL A 82 17.14 15.11 2.99
N PRO A 83 17.00 16.20 2.22
CA PRO A 83 16.48 17.45 2.75
C PRO A 83 15.03 17.29 3.23
N ALA A 84 14.56 18.20 4.09
CA ALA A 84 13.15 18.21 4.49
C ALA A 84 12.24 18.29 3.24
N LEU A 85 11.16 17.51 3.21
CA LEU A 85 10.30 17.33 2.03
C LEU A 85 9.82 18.64 1.41
N PRO A 86 9.45 19.70 2.17
CA PRO A 86 9.10 20.98 1.57
C PRO A 86 10.24 21.67 0.79
N GLN A 87 11.49 21.35 1.09
CA GLN A 87 12.64 21.85 0.33
C GLN A 87 12.78 21.10 -1.01
N ILE A 88 12.35 19.85 -1.07
CA ILE A 88 12.37 19.04 -2.29
C ILE A 88 11.14 19.32 -3.16
N PHE A 89 9.96 19.30 -2.57
CA PHE A 89 8.67 19.26 -3.28
C PHE A 89 7.88 20.58 -3.21
N GLY A 90 8.30 21.56 -2.41
CA GLY A 90 7.57 22.80 -2.18
C GLY A 90 6.39 22.62 -1.21
N THR A 91 5.30 23.35 -1.43
CA THR A 91 4.13 23.35 -0.55
C THR A 91 3.15 22.22 -0.95
N PRO A 92 2.66 21.41 0.01
CA PRO A 92 1.66 20.38 -0.28
C PRO A 92 0.29 20.99 -0.67
N PRO A 93 -0.58 20.25 -1.36
CA PRO A 93 -0.44 18.85 -1.76
C PRO A 93 0.55 18.67 -2.91
N TRP A 94 1.43 17.67 -2.81
CA TRP A 94 2.46 17.43 -3.82
C TRP A 94 1.92 16.58 -4.97
N PRO A 95 2.17 16.98 -6.25
CA PRO A 95 1.77 16.18 -7.40
C PRO A 95 2.52 14.84 -7.42
N VAL A 96 1.79 13.74 -7.50
CA VAL A 96 2.38 12.39 -7.42
C VAL A 96 3.50 12.16 -8.43
N ARG A 97 3.32 12.59 -9.69
CA ARG A 97 4.34 12.39 -10.73
C ARG A 97 5.65 13.14 -10.43
N GLU A 98 5.54 14.33 -9.86
CA GLU A 98 6.71 15.10 -9.44
C GLU A 98 7.44 14.43 -8.28
N VAL A 99 6.69 13.91 -7.31
CA VAL A 99 7.24 13.16 -6.17
C VAL A 99 8.01 11.94 -6.66
N LEU A 100 7.40 11.10 -7.52
CA LEU A 100 8.06 9.91 -8.05
C LEU A 100 9.35 10.27 -8.81
N THR A 101 9.28 11.25 -9.71
CA THR A 101 10.44 11.69 -10.50
C THR A 101 11.59 12.11 -9.58
N LYS A 102 11.33 13.00 -8.62
CA LYS A 102 12.37 13.52 -7.73
C LYS A 102 12.95 12.45 -6.80
N VAL A 103 12.14 11.52 -6.28
CA VAL A 103 12.64 10.40 -5.47
C VAL A 103 13.57 9.51 -6.30
N VAL A 104 13.17 9.17 -7.53
CA VAL A 104 13.98 8.35 -8.43
C VAL A 104 15.28 9.08 -8.83
N ASP A 105 15.23 10.37 -9.14
CA ASP A 105 16.39 11.18 -9.46
C ASP A 105 17.41 11.29 -8.31
N MET A 106 16.91 11.22 -7.06
CA MET A 106 17.75 11.14 -5.86
C MET A 106 18.27 9.71 -5.57
N GLY A 107 18.04 8.75 -6.47
CA GLY A 107 18.46 7.35 -6.33
C GLY A 107 17.54 6.51 -5.46
N GLY A 108 16.47 7.07 -4.96
CA GLY A 108 15.48 6.38 -4.12
C GLY A 108 14.62 5.37 -4.88
N VAL A 109 13.74 4.72 -4.14
CA VAL A 109 12.71 3.80 -4.64
C VAL A 109 11.36 4.22 -4.08
N VAL A 110 10.29 3.95 -4.84
CA VAL A 110 8.93 4.33 -4.47
C VAL A 110 8.02 3.12 -4.48
N VAL A 111 7.25 2.96 -3.41
CA VAL A 111 6.22 1.93 -3.25
C VAL A 111 4.86 2.61 -3.18
N ALA A 112 3.88 2.16 -3.97
CA ALA A 112 2.50 2.60 -3.82
C ALA A 112 1.93 2.04 -2.51
N ALA A 113 1.73 2.90 -1.50
CA ALA A 113 1.25 2.49 -0.18
C ALA A 113 -0.26 2.26 -0.22
N HIS A 114 -0.72 1.12 0.30
CA HIS A 114 -2.15 0.75 0.42
C HIS A 114 -3.08 1.43 -0.61
N PRO A 115 -2.83 1.25 -1.94
CA PRO A 115 -3.39 2.12 -2.98
C PRO A 115 -4.92 2.15 -3.04
N TYR A 116 -5.59 1.11 -2.54
CA TYR A 116 -7.05 1.00 -2.54
C TYR A 116 -7.68 1.29 -1.16
N ASP A 117 -6.91 1.81 -0.20
CA ASP A 117 -7.46 2.22 1.10
C ASP A 117 -8.33 3.48 0.94
N ARG A 118 -9.62 3.32 1.17
CA ARG A 118 -10.61 4.40 1.08
C ARG A 118 -10.77 5.18 2.40
N SER A 119 -10.02 4.83 3.43
CA SER A 119 -10.02 5.56 4.70
C SER A 119 -9.17 6.83 4.64
N ILE A 120 -8.24 6.92 3.69
CA ILE A 120 -7.44 8.12 3.44
C ILE A 120 -8.20 9.13 2.56
N GLU A 121 -7.89 10.41 2.70
CA GLU A 121 -8.60 11.50 2.01
C GLU A 121 -8.54 11.36 0.48
N ARG A 122 -7.40 10.93 -0.05
CA ARG A 122 -7.14 10.83 -1.50
C ARG A 122 -6.49 9.49 -1.81
N PRO A 123 -7.26 8.40 -1.98
CA PRO A 123 -6.70 7.10 -2.35
C PRO A 123 -6.08 7.12 -3.75
N GLY A 124 -5.01 6.37 -3.94
CA GLY A 124 -4.35 6.21 -5.24
C GLY A 124 -5.24 5.52 -6.27
N GLY A 125 -5.85 4.40 -5.88
CA GLY A 125 -6.69 3.59 -6.77
C GLY A 125 -5.97 3.24 -8.07
N ASP A 126 -6.71 3.20 -9.16
CA ASP A 126 -6.20 2.83 -10.48
C ASP A 126 -5.23 3.87 -11.10
N VAL A 127 -5.02 5.02 -10.45
CA VAL A 127 -4.02 5.98 -10.89
C VAL A 127 -2.62 5.36 -10.92
N ILE A 128 -2.34 4.41 -10.03
CA ILE A 128 -1.03 3.72 -9.98
C ILE A 128 -0.64 3.09 -11.32
N PHE A 129 -1.60 2.62 -12.14
CA PHE A 129 -1.33 2.07 -13.48
C PHE A 129 -0.82 3.09 -14.49
N THR A 130 -0.94 4.38 -14.19
CA THR A 130 -0.52 5.49 -15.06
C THR A 130 0.79 6.14 -14.61
N LEU A 131 1.43 5.60 -13.57
CA LEU A 131 2.62 6.15 -12.95
C LEU A 131 3.87 5.36 -13.36
N ASP A 132 4.87 6.09 -13.83
CA ASP A 132 6.20 5.55 -14.05
C ASP A 132 7.06 5.73 -12.79
N GLY A 133 8.03 4.83 -12.57
CA GLY A 133 9.00 4.94 -11.47
C GLY A 133 8.60 4.24 -10.17
N LEU A 134 7.46 3.54 -10.14
CA LEU A 134 7.13 2.65 -9.03
C LEU A 134 8.05 1.43 -9.02
N SER A 135 8.58 1.09 -7.85
CA SER A 135 9.44 -0.08 -7.64
C SER A 135 8.68 -1.26 -7.04
N ALA A 136 7.57 -1.01 -6.37
CA ALA A 136 6.71 -2.04 -5.75
C ALA A 136 5.31 -1.48 -5.46
N VAL A 137 4.40 -2.39 -5.08
CA VAL A 137 3.08 -2.05 -4.53
C VAL A 137 2.95 -2.68 -3.15
N GLU A 138 2.48 -1.94 -2.17
CA GLU A 138 2.09 -2.50 -0.87
C GLU A 138 0.75 -3.22 -1.04
N GLY A 139 0.85 -4.51 -1.38
CA GLY A 139 -0.31 -5.38 -1.55
C GLY A 139 -0.86 -5.91 -0.23
N LEU A 140 -0.08 -5.83 0.85
CA LEU A 140 -0.50 -6.29 2.16
C LEU A 140 -0.20 -5.24 3.22
N ASN A 141 -1.24 -4.51 3.66
CA ASN A 141 -1.18 -3.64 4.81
C ASN A 141 -2.11 -4.19 5.89
N ALA A 142 -1.58 -4.44 7.10
CA ALA A 142 -2.35 -5.12 8.16
C ALA A 142 -3.54 -4.29 8.69
N ARG A 143 -3.55 -2.99 8.49
CA ARG A 143 -4.68 -2.11 8.86
C ARG A 143 -5.78 -2.09 7.80
N CYS A 144 -5.48 -2.51 6.59
CA CYS A 144 -6.44 -2.55 5.50
C CYS A 144 -7.34 -3.78 5.57
N LYS A 145 -8.56 -3.65 5.04
CA LYS A 145 -9.47 -4.78 4.87
C LYS A 145 -8.90 -5.77 3.85
N GLY A 146 -9.19 -7.06 4.01
CA GLY A 146 -8.71 -8.10 3.10
C GLY A 146 -9.01 -7.80 1.63
N SER A 147 -10.24 -7.34 1.30
CA SER A 147 -10.61 -6.99 -0.08
C SER A 147 -9.80 -5.80 -0.66
N THR A 148 -9.31 -4.91 0.18
CA THR A 148 -8.43 -3.80 -0.23
C THR A 148 -7.05 -4.33 -0.58
N ASN A 149 -6.52 -5.23 0.25
CA ASN A 149 -5.25 -5.91 -0.01
C ASN A 149 -5.34 -6.81 -1.24
N ASP A 150 -6.44 -7.55 -1.43
CA ASP A 150 -6.65 -8.40 -2.62
C ASP A 150 -6.54 -7.56 -3.91
N LEU A 151 -7.19 -6.37 -3.96
CA LEU A 151 -7.09 -5.46 -5.10
C LEU A 151 -5.66 -4.93 -5.32
N ALA A 152 -4.93 -4.63 -4.23
CA ALA A 152 -3.56 -4.13 -4.31
C ALA A 152 -2.59 -5.22 -4.81
N MET A 153 -2.78 -6.47 -4.38
CA MET A 153 -2.02 -7.61 -4.89
C MET A 153 -2.32 -7.91 -6.37
N GLU A 154 -3.60 -7.84 -6.77
CA GLU A 154 -3.99 -7.98 -8.19
C GLU A 154 -3.37 -6.87 -9.06
N ALA A 155 -3.31 -5.64 -8.54
CA ALA A 155 -2.68 -4.51 -9.24
C ALA A 155 -1.17 -4.71 -9.38
N ALA A 156 -0.48 -5.16 -8.33
CA ALA A 156 0.95 -5.47 -8.38
C ALA A 156 1.25 -6.53 -9.46
N ASP A 157 0.48 -7.63 -9.48
CA ASP A 157 0.61 -8.70 -10.47
C ASP A 157 0.38 -8.18 -11.90
N HIS A 158 -0.69 -7.39 -12.10
CA HIS A 158 -1.00 -6.80 -13.40
C HIS A 158 0.09 -5.84 -13.92
N MET A 159 0.72 -5.09 -13.00
CA MET A 159 1.82 -4.18 -13.33
C MET A 159 3.17 -4.89 -13.48
N GLY A 160 3.27 -6.17 -13.12
CA GLY A 160 4.55 -6.90 -13.07
C GLY A 160 5.50 -6.35 -12.00
N LEU A 161 4.97 -5.71 -10.95
CA LEU A 161 5.73 -5.16 -9.84
C LEU A 161 5.74 -6.11 -8.65
N PRO A 162 6.81 -6.13 -7.85
CA PRO A 162 6.84 -6.90 -6.62
C PRO A 162 5.80 -6.39 -5.62
N CYS A 163 5.23 -7.34 -4.85
CA CYS A 163 4.31 -7.06 -3.77
C CYS A 163 5.06 -7.01 -2.45
N VAL A 164 4.92 -5.91 -1.71
CA VAL A 164 5.48 -5.75 -0.36
C VAL A 164 4.40 -5.71 0.70
N GLY A 165 4.79 -5.89 1.96
CA GLY A 165 3.88 -5.86 3.10
C GLY A 165 4.43 -5.03 4.25
N GLY A 166 3.51 -4.40 4.97
CA GLY A 166 3.78 -3.67 6.20
C GLY A 166 2.59 -3.68 7.15
N SER A 167 2.82 -3.41 8.41
CA SER A 167 1.75 -3.39 9.41
C SER A 167 0.87 -2.13 9.32
N GLY A 168 1.42 -1.01 8.85
CA GLY A 168 0.79 0.30 8.95
C GLY A 168 0.63 0.75 10.42
N ALA A 169 1.44 0.20 11.35
CA ALA A 169 1.32 0.47 12.77
C ALA A 169 1.48 1.97 13.06
N ARG A 170 0.48 2.56 13.73
CA ARG A 170 0.42 3.98 14.04
C ARG A 170 -0.19 4.27 15.42
N GLU A 171 -1.13 3.44 15.84
CA GLU A 171 -1.89 3.64 17.08
C GLU A 171 -1.52 2.62 18.15
N SER A 172 -1.06 1.44 17.74
CA SER A 172 -0.74 0.32 18.63
C SER A 172 0.52 -0.41 18.19
N LEU A 173 1.36 -0.78 19.14
CA LEU A 173 2.48 -1.70 18.93
C LEU A 173 2.01 -3.11 18.52
N ASP A 174 0.78 -3.50 18.86
CA ASP A 174 0.23 -4.83 18.56
C ASP A 174 -0.01 -5.06 17.05
N ASP A 175 0.06 -4.01 16.24
CA ASP A 175 -0.04 -4.13 14.79
C ASP A 175 1.26 -4.64 14.17
N ILE A 176 2.41 -4.34 14.79
CA ILE A 176 3.72 -4.79 14.33
C ILE A 176 3.79 -6.31 14.36
N GLY A 177 4.23 -6.90 13.25
CA GLY A 177 4.35 -8.34 13.09
C GLY A 177 3.09 -9.01 12.54
N LYS A 178 2.05 -8.26 12.13
CA LYS A 178 0.89 -8.83 11.43
C LYS A 178 1.12 -8.96 9.92
N ALA A 179 1.94 -8.08 9.36
CA ALA A 179 2.35 -8.12 7.96
C ALA A 179 3.80 -7.65 7.83
N ALA A 180 4.51 -8.18 6.87
CA ALA A 180 5.89 -7.82 6.59
C ALA A 180 6.27 -8.15 5.14
N THR A 181 7.48 -7.76 4.75
CA THR A 181 8.11 -8.12 3.48
C THR A 181 9.22 -9.13 3.73
N LEU A 182 9.19 -10.23 2.98
CA LEU A 182 10.27 -11.21 2.94
C LEU A 182 11.29 -10.77 1.89
N PHE A 183 12.51 -10.52 2.32
CA PHE A 183 13.68 -10.23 1.50
C PHE A 183 14.47 -11.52 1.27
N ARG A 184 14.88 -11.74 0.02
CA ARG A 184 15.67 -12.91 -0.36
C ARG A 184 17.08 -12.86 0.23
N ASP A 185 17.72 -11.72 0.06
CA ASP A 185 19.10 -11.48 0.50
C ASP A 185 19.11 -10.64 1.79
N PRO A 186 20.18 -10.62 2.57
CA PRO A 186 20.30 -9.77 3.74
C PRO A 186 20.09 -8.29 3.42
N VAL A 187 19.42 -7.59 4.34
CA VAL A 187 19.22 -6.13 4.31
C VAL A 187 19.80 -5.58 5.59
N HIS A 188 20.82 -4.73 5.48
CA HIS A 188 21.47 -4.11 6.62
C HIS A 188 21.46 -2.58 6.53
N SER A 189 21.00 -2.04 5.41
CA SER A 189 20.94 -0.60 5.12
C SER A 189 19.77 -0.28 4.19
N GLU A 190 19.43 0.99 4.10
CA GLU A 190 18.45 1.50 3.14
C GLU A 190 18.92 1.30 1.69
N ALA A 191 20.22 1.31 1.45
CA ALA A 191 20.79 0.98 0.15
C ALA A 191 20.52 -0.47 -0.26
N ASP A 192 20.66 -1.43 0.67
CA ASP A 192 20.33 -2.84 0.42
C ASP A 192 18.84 -3.02 0.14
N LEU A 193 17.99 -2.36 0.95
CA LEU A 193 16.55 -2.35 0.76
C LEU A 193 16.18 -1.83 -0.62
N ALA A 194 16.69 -0.66 -0.99
CA ALA A 194 16.42 -0.04 -2.30
C ALA A 194 16.88 -0.93 -3.45
N ALA A 195 18.05 -1.57 -3.32
CA ALA A 195 18.58 -2.48 -4.33
C ALA A 195 17.66 -3.71 -4.54
N GLN A 196 17.18 -4.34 -3.46
CA GLN A 196 16.30 -5.51 -3.56
C GLN A 196 14.89 -5.17 -4.03
N LEU A 197 14.35 -4.00 -3.69
CA LEU A 197 13.09 -3.51 -4.25
C LEU A 197 13.22 -3.29 -5.78
N LYS A 198 14.31 -2.69 -6.24
CA LYS A 198 14.59 -2.53 -7.69
C LYS A 198 14.76 -3.87 -8.39
N ALA A 199 15.37 -4.85 -7.73
CA ALA A 199 15.57 -6.19 -8.29
C ALA A 199 14.29 -7.04 -8.29
N GLY A 200 13.24 -6.63 -7.58
CA GLY A 200 11.98 -7.37 -7.50
C GLY A 200 12.06 -8.70 -6.73
N THR A 201 13.06 -8.87 -5.87
CA THR A 201 13.32 -10.12 -5.14
C THR A 201 12.71 -10.13 -3.74
N VAL A 202 11.50 -9.59 -3.61
CA VAL A 202 10.78 -9.42 -2.35
C VAL A 202 9.35 -9.92 -2.45
N PHE A 203 8.77 -10.32 -1.32
CA PHE A 203 7.41 -10.86 -1.26
C PHE A 203 6.67 -10.34 -0.02
N CYS A 204 5.38 -10.01 -0.15
CA CYS A 204 4.54 -9.70 1.00
C CYS A 204 4.18 -10.96 1.80
N VAL A 205 4.17 -10.87 3.13
CA VAL A 205 3.88 -11.97 4.04
C VAL A 205 2.90 -11.52 5.12
N ALA A 206 1.77 -12.25 5.24
CA ALA A 206 0.88 -12.16 6.39
C ALA A 206 1.37 -13.07 7.51
N ILE A 207 1.53 -12.53 8.71
CA ILE A 207 2.06 -13.27 9.86
C ILE A 207 0.91 -13.58 10.83
N GLY A 208 0.85 -14.83 11.30
CA GLY A 208 -0.16 -15.26 12.27
C GLY A 208 -1.58 -15.40 11.70
N VAL A 209 -1.75 -15.29 10.40
CA VAL A 209 -3.03 -15.53 9.72
C VAL A 209 -3.06 -16.98 9.23
N THR A 210 -4.05 -17.75 9.69
CA THR A 210 -4.33 -19.07 9.09
C THR A 210 -4.74 -18.83 7.63
N PRO A 211 -4.04 -19.42 6.64
CA PRO A 211 -4.41 -19.26 5.24
C PRO A 211 -5.89 -19.65 5.06
N ARG A 212 -6.69 -18.78 4.44
CA ARG A 212 -8.01 -19.23 3.98
C ARG A 212 -7.81 -20.36 2.99
N PRO A 213 -8.55 -21.47 3.11
CA PRO A 213 -8.54 -22.49 2.07
C PRO A 213 -8.84 -21.79 0.74
N VAL A 214 -7.95 -21.95 -0.23
CA VAL A 214 -8.25 -21.54 -1.61
C VAL A 214 -9.38 -22.45 -2.05
N GLU A 215 -10.61 -21.94 -2.08
CA GLU A 215 -11.71 -22.63 -2.73
C GLU A 215 -11.28 -22.81 -4.19
N ALA A 216 -11.08 -24.07 -4.58
CA ALA A 216 -10.76 -24.39 -5.96
C ALA A 216 -11.87 -23.79 -6.82
N ARG A 217 -11.53 -22.79 -7.65
CA ARG A 217 -12.48 -22.20 -8.60
C ARG A 217 -12.98 -23.34 -9.47
N ASP A 218 -14.26 -23.70 -9.32
CA ASP A 218 -14.90 -24.70 -10.18
C ASP A 218 -14.81 -24.19 -11.64
N PRO A 219 -14.04 -24.88 -12.50
CA PRO A 219 -13.88 -24.46 -13.89
C PRO A 219 -15.23 -24.42 -14.65
N ARG A 220 -16.27 -25.09 -14.13
CA ARG A 220 -17.60 -25.19 -14.73
C ARG A 220 -18.48 -23.97 -14.44
N ALA A 221 -18.14 -23.13 -13.45
CA ALA A 221 -18.93 -21.93 -13.09
C ALA A 221 -18.90 -20.83 -14.18
N ARG A 222 -18.05 -20.95 -15.21
CA ARG A 222 -18.01 -20.01 -16.34
C ARG A 222 -18.96 -20.35 -17.48
N GLU A 223 -19.45 -21.58 -17.60
CA GLU A 223 -20.32 -21.98 -18.73
C GLU A 223 -21.80 -21.59 -18.55
N ASP A 224 -22.24 -21.34 -17.33
CA ASP A 224 -23.68 -21.13 -17.07
C ASP A 224 -24.16 -19.67 -17.23
N ARG A 225 -23.24 -18.71 -17.40
CA ARG A 225 -23.59 -17.30 -17.65
C ARG A 225 -23.82 -16.95 -19.13
N GLY A 226 -23.59 -17.89 -20.04
CA GLY A 226 -23.70 -17.69 -21.50
C GLY A 226 -24.98 -18.20 -22.15
N ARG A 227 -25.87 -18.88 -21.44
CA ARG A 227 -27.05 -19.55 -22.05
C ARG A 227 -28.42 -18.96 -21.70
N GLY A 228 -28.50 -17.81 -21.08
CA GLY A 228 -29.75 -17.13 -20.75
C GLY A 228 -30.08 -15.96 -21.67
N GLY A 229 -30.44 -16.18 -22.94
CA GLY A 229 -30.82 -15.04 -23.76
C GLY A 229 -31.09 -15.33 -25.22
N ARG A 230 -31.96 -16.29 -25.56
CA ARG A 230 -32.69 -16.31 -26.88
C ARG A 230 -33.89 -17.24 -26.77
N GLY A 231 -35.08 -16.69 -26.89
CA GLY A 231 -36.26 -17.49 -27.20
C GLY A 231 -37.56 -16.91 -26.61
N GLY A 232 -38.33 -16.22 -27.40
CA GLY A 232 -39.70 -15.92 -27.02
C GLY A 232 -40.32 -14.79 -27.84
N GLN A 233 -40.39 -14.96 -29.17
CA GLN A 233 -41.43 -14.25 -29.99
C GLN A 233 -42.78 -14.89 -29.67
N GLY A 234 -43.72 -14.11 -29.17
CA GLY A 234 -45.12 -14.47 -29.00
C GLY A 234 -46.02 -13.34 -29.50
N ARG A 235 -46.69 -13.60 -30.63
CA ARG A 235 -47.72 -12.78 -31.30
C ARG A 235 -49.00 -12.73 -30.47
N GLY A 236 -49.77 -11.68 -30.66
CA GLY A 236 -51.22 -11.63 -30.44
C GLY A 236 -51.58 -10.44 -29.53
N GLU A 237 -52.53 -9.64 -29.74
CA GLU A 237 -53.55 -9.34 -30.70
C GLU A 237 -54.27 -8.08 -30.18
N ARG A 238 -54.84 -7.36 -31.11
CA ARG A 238 -55.60 -6.10 -31.01
C ARG A 238 -56.82 -6.16 -30.08
N SER A 239 -57.13 -5.03 -29.48
CA SER A 239 -58.46 -4.34 -29.37
C SER A 239 -58.39 -3.43 -28.15
N GLY A 240 -58.84 -2.20 -28.09
CA GLY A 240 -59.76 -1.43 -28.81
C GLY A 240 -60.29 -0.34 -27.89
N ARG A 241 -60.30 0.90 -28.38
CA ARG A 241 -61.23 1.99 -28.04
C ARG A 241 -61.40 2.51 -26.61
N GLY A 242 -61.32 3.84 -26.51
CA GLY A 242 -62.04 4.67 -25.53
C GLY A 242 -61.22 5.84 -25.03
N ASP A 243 -61.13 6.86 -25.69
CA ASP A 243 -61.80 8.16 -25.85
C ASP A 243 -62.11 8.88 -24.50
N ARG A 244 -61.71 10.12 -24.48
CA ARG A 244 -62.24 11.30 -23.78
C ARG A 244 -61.41 11.91 -22.64
N ARG A 245 -60.85 13.06 -23.07
CA ARG A 245 -61.10 14.44 -22.57
C ARG A 245 -60.74 14.75 -21.10
N GLY A 246 -59.87 15.71 -20.98
CA GLY A 246 -60.32 17.01 -20.53
C GLY A 246 -59.56 17.52 -19.31
N GLY A 247 -59.06 18.76 -19.42
CA GLY A 247 -59.00 19.65 -18.27
C GLY A 247 -57.62 20.19 -17.86
N ARG A 248 -57.26 21.18 -18.48
CA ARG A 248 -56.68 22.51 -18.16
C ARG A 248 -56.61 22.91 -16.68
N VAL A 249 -55.58 23.75 -16.42
CA VAL A 249 -55.45 24.90 -15.48
C VAL A 249 -54.88 24.53 -14.09
N ARG A 250 -53.79 25.05 -13.61
CA ARG A 250 -53.03 26.34 -13.66
C ARG A 250 -51.58 26.15 -13.36
#